data_5aaa804e18718fa27b4f71c7f3123285
#
_entry.id   5aaa804e18718fa27b4f71c7f3123285
#
_cell.length_a   1.000
_cell.length_b   1.000
_cell.length_c   1.000
_cell.angle_alpha   90.00
_cell.angle_beta   90.00
_cell.angle_gamma   90.00
#
_symmetry.space_group_name_H-M   'P 1'
#
loop_
_entity.id
_entity.type
_entity.pdbx_description
1 polymer ?
#
loop_
_entity_poly.entity_id
_entity_poly.type
_entity_poly.pdbx_seq_one_letter_code
_entity_poly.pdbx_strand_id
1 'polypeptide(L)'
;MTDHHLKLNLGKTELLFLPGKDCPFHDLAITVDNSIVSSSQSAKNLGVILDNTLSFSTNIKAVARSCRFMLYNIRRVRPCLTQEAAQVLIQALVISRLDYCNSLLAGLPACAIKPLQLIQNAAARLVFNLPKFSHVTPLLRSLHWLPVEARIRYKTMVLAYGAVRGTAPQYLQALIRPYTQTRALRSSTSGLLASLPLRKYSSRSAQSKLFAALAPQWWNKLPHDARTAESITTFRRHLKPHLFKEYLE
;
A
#
# COMPACT_ATOMS: atom_id res chain seq x y z
N MET A 1 22.61 -8.04 22.86
CA MET A 1 22.62 -9.05 21.77
C MET A 1 23.36 -10.32 22.18
N THR A 2 24.36 -10.26 23.02
CA THR A 2 25.08 -11.42 23.57
C THR A 2 24.19 -12.43 24.29
N ASP A 3 23.13 -11.97 24.96
CA ASP A 3 22.20 -12.81 25.72
C ASP A 3 21.35 -13.76 24.86
N HIS A 4 21.30 -13.55 23.54
CA HIS A 4 20.56 -14.38 22.59
C HIS A 4 21.47 -15.10 21.60
N HIS A 5 22.77 -15.14 21.85
CA HIS A 5 23.76 -15.75 20.92
C HIS A 5 23.70 -15.22 19.48
N LEU A 6 23.23 -13.96 19.30
CA LEU A 6 23.12 -13.31 18.01
C LEU A 6 24.33 -12.39 17.77
N LYS A 7 24.93 -12.49 16.58
CA LYS A 7 26.00 -11.60 16.12
C LYS A 7 25.47 -10.64 15.06
N LEU A 8 25.78 -9.35 15.23
CA LEU A 8 25.44 -8.34 14.24
C LEU A 8 26.22 -8.59 12.93
N ASN A 9 25.51 -8.59 11.80
CA ASN A 9 26.14 -8.67 10.49
C ASN A 9 26.30 -7.27 9.91
N LEU A 10 27.50 -6.69 10.09
CA LEU A 10 27.81 -5.33 9.63
C LEU A 10 27.68 -5.18 8.11
N GLY A 11 28.01 -6.23 7.32
CA GLY A 11 27.86 -6.20 5.87
C GLY A 11 26.40 -6.17 5.37
N LYS A 12 25.42 -6.40 6.27
CA LYS A 12 23.98 -6.28 6.00
C LYS A 12 23.33 -5.12 6.76
N THR A 13 24.13 -4.36 7.51
CA THR A 13 23.62 -3.20 8.25
C THR A 13 23.63 -2.00 7.32
N GLU A 14 22.49 -1.41 7.10
CA GLU A 14 22.29 -0.23 6.25
C GLU A 14 21.76 0.92 7.11
N LEU A 15 22.29 2.11 6.94
CA LEU A 15 21.82 3.34 7.57
C LEU A 15 21.05 4.16 6.54
N LEU A 16 19.74 4.34 6.76
CA LEU A 16 18.92 5.22 5.94
C LEU A 16 18.62 6.50 6.70
N PHE A 17 19.14 7.62 6.21
CA PHE A 17 18.84 8.93 6.77
C PHE A 17 17.64 9.54 6.06
N LEU A 18 16.62 9.93 6.84
CA LEU A 18 15.42 10.62 6.35
C LEU A 18 15.52 12.09 6.74
N PRO A 19 15.95 12.98 5.82
CA PRO A 19 16.15 14.38 6.15
C PRO A 19 14.83 15.07 6.50
N GLY A 20 14.81 15.83 7.58
CA GLY A 20 13.75 16.77 7.89
C GLY A 20 13.82 18.01 6.97
N LYS A 21 12.81 18.88 7.05
CA LYS A 21 12.72 20.07 6.19
C LYS A 21 13.90 21.03 6.36
N ASP A 22 14.48 21.11 7.56
CA ASP A 22 15.52 22.06 7.94
C ASP A 22 16.82 21.34 8.37
N CYS A 23 17.07 20.12 7.86
CA CYS A 23 18.27 19.36 8.22
C CYS A 23 19.38 19.61 7.20
N PRO A 24 20.49 20.27 7.60
CA PRO A 24 21.60 20.59 6.70
C PRO A 24 22.54 19.40 6.41
N PHE A 25 22.39 18.29 7.14
CA PHE A 25 23.30 17.15 7.03
C PHE A 25 22.75 16.10 6.08
N HIS A 26 23.47 15.85 5.00
CA HIS A 26 23.16 14.81 4.03
C HIS A 26 23.98 13.51 4.25
N ASP A 27 25.14 13.61 4.90
CA ASP A 27 26.06 12.51 5.15
C ASP A 27 26.20 12.25 6.65
N LEU A 28 25.33 11.38 7.16
CA LEU A 28 25.43 10.87 8.51
C LEU A 28 26.15 9.53 8.51
N ALA A 29 27.13 9.38 9.37
CA ALA A 29 27.80 8.11 9.63
C ALA A 29 27.68 7.78 11.13
N ILE A 30 27.49 6.52 11.45
CA ILE A 30 27.47 6.01 12.82
C ILE A 30 28.54 4.94 12.98
N THR A 31 29.17 4.88 14.14
CA THR A 31 30.13 3.82 14.48
C THR A 31 29.40 2.71 15.21
N VAL A 32 29.48 1.49 14.69
CA VAL A 32 28.93 0.29 15.31
C VAL A 32 30.03 -0.77 15.38
N ASP A 33 30.36 -1.26 16.57
CA ASP A 33 31.43 -2.24 16.81
C ASP A 33 32.73 -1.89 16.07
N ASN A 34 33.23 -0.66 16.24
CA ASN A 34 34.42 -0.10 15.58
C ASN A 34 34.37 -0.01 14.04
N SER A 35 33.22 -0.26 13.43
CA SER A 35 33.01 -0.10 11.99
C SER A 35 32.16 1.12 11.71
N ILE A 36 32.53 1.91 10.70
CA ILE A 36 31.78 3.09 10.27
C ILE A 36 30.71 2.64 9.26
N VAL A 37 29.44 2.93 9.58
CA VAL A 37 28.31 2.71 8.69
C VAL A 37 27.85 4.08 8.18
N SER A 38 28.08 4.35 6.90
CA SER A 38 27.65 5.59 6.25
C SER A 38 26.20 5.50 5.77
N SER A 39 25.53 6.65 5.67
CA SER A 39 24.16 6.71 5.18
C SER A 39 24.07 6.32 3.70
N SER A 40 23.05 5.54 3.36
CA SER A 40 22.71 5.17 2.00
C SER A 40 21.48 5.95 1.53
N GLN A 41 21.33 6.17 0.21
CA GLN A 41 20.16 6.83 -0.36
C GLN A 41 18.91 5.93 -0.35
N SER A 42 19.09 4.63 -0.25
CA SER A 42 18.01 3.65 -0.16
C SER A 42 18.47 2.42 0.61
N ALA A 43 17.56 1.83 1.38
CA ALA A 43 17.79 0.61 2.14
C ALA A 43 16.65 -0.38 1.88
N LYS A 44 16.97 -1.68 1.88
CA LYS A 44 15.99 -2.74 1.71
C LYS A 44 15.52 -3.27 3.06
N ASN A 45 14.25 -3.08 3.38
CA ASN A 45 13.64 -3.58 4.61
C ASN A 45 12.48 -4.53 4.27
N LEU A 46 12.53 -5.77 4.75
CA LEU A 46 11.50 -6.81 4.53
C LEU A 46 11.02 -6.89 3.07
N GLY A 47 11.95 -6.80 2.12
CA GLY A 47 11.65 -6.88 0.69
C GLY A 47 11.20 -5.59 0.02
N VAL A 48 10.96 -4.52 0.79
CA VAL A 48 10.61 -3.17 0.29
C VAL A 48 11.85 -2.30 0.24
N ILE A 49 12.04 -1.57 -0.85
CA ILE A 49 13.13 -0.59 -0.98
C ILE A 49 12.59 0.77 -0.52
N LEU A 50 13.13 1.24 0.60
CA LEU A 50 12.86 2.58 1.15
C LEU A 50 13.92 3.54 0.63
N ASP A 51 13.52 4.66 0.05
CA ASP A 51 14.42 5.74 -0.33
C ASP A 51 14.36 6.88 0.71
N ASN A 52 15.40 7.70 0.76
CA ASN A 52 15.56 8.80 1.73
C ASN A 52 14.45 9.89 1.64
N THR A 53 13.68 9.90 0.57
CA THR A 53 12.53 10.82 0.37
C THR A 53 11.18 10.13 0.59
N LEU A 54 11.18 8.82 0.86
CA LEU A 54 9.98 7.98 0.93
C LEU A 54 9.07 8.15 -0.30
N SER A 55 9.68 8.32 -1.46
CA SER A 55 8.96 8.42 -2.74
C SER A 55 8.54 7.05 -3.27
N PHE A 56 9.18 5.97 -2.81
CA PHE A 56 9.00 4.60 -3.27
C PHE A 56 9.26 4.39 -4.77
N SER A 57 9.87 5.36 -5.46
CA SER A 57 10.08 5.29 -6.91
C SER A 57 10.98 4.11 -7.30
N THR A 58 12.04 3.86 -6.53
CA THR A 58 12.95 2.72 -6.71
C THR A 58 12.24 1.40 -6.46
N ASN A 59 11.42 1.31 -5.41
CA ASN A 59 10.61 0.13 -5.11
C ASN A 59 9.61 -0.18 -6.23
N ILE A 60 8.87 0.82 -6.69
CA ILE A 60 7.88 0.70 -7.78
C ILE A 60 8.58 0.20 -9.07
N LYS A 61 9.75 0.76 -9.41
CA LYS A 61 10.54 0.32 -10.57
C LYS A 61 10.98 -1.13 -10.43
N ALA A 62 11.45 -1.55 -9.26
CA ALA A 62 11.89 -2.91 -8.97
C ALA A 62 10.73 -3.92 -9.08
N VAL A 63 9.58 -3.61 -8.45
CA VAL A 63 8.35 -4.44 -8.54
C VAL A 63 7.88 -4.54 -9.99
N ALA A 64 7.81 -3.41 -10.71
CA ALA A 64 7.38 -3.41 -12.11
C ALA A 64 8.31 -4.23 -13.01
N ARG A 65 9.64 -4.16 -12.80
CA ARG A 65 10.62 -4.97 -13.53
C ARG A 65 10.40 -6.46 -13.28
N SER A 66 10.28 -6.86 -12.02
CA SER A 66 10.03 -8.25 -11.63
C SER A 66 8.72 -8.78 -12.23
N CYS A 67 7.64 -8.01 -12.15
CA CYS A 67 6.35 -8.39 -12.73
C CYS A 67 6.38 -8.51 -14.25
N ARG A 68 7.09 -7.61 -14.97
CA ARG A 68 7.29 -7.71 -16.42
C ARG A 68 7.99 -9.01 -16.80
N PHE A 69 9.04 -9.38 -16.05
CA PHE A 69 9.75 -10.64 -16.26
C PHE A 69 8.82 -11.84 -16.09
N MET A 70 8.00 -11.86 -15.03
CA MET A 70 7.01 -12.93 -14.82
C MET A 70 5.97 -12.98 -15.94
N LEU A 71 5.42 -11.84 -16.35
CA LEU A 71 4.46 -11.77 -17.45
C LEU A 71 5.05 -12.24 -18.78
N TYR A 72 6.33 -11.93 -19.04
CA TYR A 72 7.04 -12.43 -20.21
C TYR A 72 7.12 -13.96 -20.21
N ASN A 73 7.52 -14.57 -19.10
CA ASN A 73 7.61 -16.03 -18.99
C ASN A 73 6.23 -16.69 -19.09
N ILE A 74 5.21 -16.15 -18.41
CA ILE A 74 3.84 -16.67 -18.49
C ILE A 74 3.32 -16.59 -19.94
N ARG A 75 3.64 -15.52 -20.68
CA ARG A 75 3.23 -15.37 -22.09
C ARG A 75 3.76 -16.50 -22.96
N ARG A 76 4.96 -16.99 -22.71
CA ARG A 76 5.58 -18.10 -23.49
C ARG A 76 4.83 -19.41 -23.31
N VAL A 77 4.32 -19.67 -22.11
CA VAL A 77 3.58 -20.88 -21.77
C VAL A 77 2.06 -20.71 -21.89
N ARG A 78 1.58 -19.50 -22.15
CA ARG A 78 0.14 -19.17 -22.23
C ARG A 78 -0.65 -20.06 -23.20
N PRO A 79 -0.12 -20.44 -24.39
CA PRO A 79 -0.84 -21.33 -25.31
C PRO A 79 -1.14 -22.72 -24.72
N CYS A 80 -0.35 -23.17 -23.75
CA CYS A 80 -0.52 -24.47 -23.09
C CYS A 80 -1.39 -24.39 -21.82
N LEU A 81 -1.92 -23.21 -21.48
CA LEU A 81 -2.70 -22.99 -20.26
C LEU A 81 -4.17 -22.73 -20.58
N THR A 82 -5.06 -23.29 -19.77
CA THR A 82 -6.46 -22.84 -19.74
C THR A 82 -6.54 -21.41 -19.18
N GLN A 83 -7.68 -20.76 -19.36
CA GLN A 83 -7.87 -19.40 -18.85
C GLN A 83 -7.77 -19.38 -17.32
N GLU A 84 -8.37 -20.37 -16.64
CA GLU A 84 -8.36 -20.52 -15.18
C GLU A 84 -6.93 -20.74 -14.67
N ALA A 85 -6.17 -21.63 -15.29
CA ALA A 85 -4.77 -21.87 -14.92
C ALA A 85 -3.91 -20.61 -15.10
N ALA A 86 -4.10 -19.88 -16.21
CA ALA A 86 -3.42 -18.61 -16.44
C ALA A 86 -3.80 -17.56 -15.39
N GLN A 87 -5.07 -17.46 -15.00
CA GLN A 87 -5.55 -16.55 -13.95
C GLN A 87 -4.89 -16.88 -12.61
N VAL A 88 -4.88 -18.15 -12.17
CA VAL A 88 -4.26 -18.59 -10.92
C VAL A 88 -2.76 -18.28 -10.93
N LEU A 89 -2.06 -18.60 -12.02
CA LEU A 89 -0.62 -18.35 -12.16
C LEU A 89 -0.29 -16.86 -12.10
N ILE A 90 -1.04 -16.02 -12.81
CA ILE A 90 -0.86 -14.57 -12.81
C ILE A 90 -1.19 -13.99 -11.42
N GLN A 91 -2.22 -14.50 -10.76
CA GLN A 91 -2.58 -14.06 -9.41
C GLN A 91 -1.47 -14.38 -8.41
N ALA A 92 -0.89 -15.57 -8.48
CA ALA A 92 0.17 -16.01 -7.59
C ALA A 92 1.50 -15.27 -7.82
N LEU A 93 1.90 -15.03 -9.07
CA LEU A 93 3.22 -14.51 -9.41
C LEU A 93 3.27 -13.00 -9.63
N VAL A 94 2.17 -12.38 -10.09
CA VAL A 94 2.13 -10.96 -10.45
C VAL A 94 1.28 -10.16 -9.48
N ILE A 95 0.01 -10.53 -9.29
CA ILE A 95 -0.90 -9.76 -8.44
C ILE A 95 -0.44 -9.77 -6.98
N SER A 96 0.04 -10.91 -6.48
CA SER A 96 0.61 -11.00 -5.12
C SER A 96 1.75 -10.00 -4.89
N ARG A 97 2.60 -9.76 -5.89
CA ARG A 97 3.70 -8.77 -5.82
C ARG A 97 3.19 -7.33 -5.85
N LEU A 98 2.12 -7.05 -6.62
CA LEU A 98 1.48 -5.74 -6.62
C LEU A 98 0.78 -5.45 -5.29
N ASP A 99 0.29 -6.48 -4.59
CA ASP A 99 -0.41 -6.36 -3.31
C ASP A 99 0.53 -6.36 -2.10
N TYR A 100 1.80 -6.81 -2.27
CA TYR A 100 2.75 -6.85 -1.17
C TYR A 100 3.10 -5.44 -0.69
N CYS A 101 2.80 -5.15 0.58
CA CYS A 101 3.04 -3.85 1.22
C CYS A 101 2.48 -2.63 0.45
N ASN A 102 1.46 -2.81 -0.39
CA ASN A 102 0.94 -1.76 -1.25
C ASN A 102 0.34 -0.57 -0.48
N SER A 103 -0.09 -0.75 0.77
CA SER A 103 -0.56 0.35 1.64
C SER A 103 0.50 1.42 1.89
N LEU A 104 1.80 1.10 1.75
CA LEU A 104 2.88 2.09 1.81
C LEU A 104 2.82 3.11 0.66
N LEU A 105 2.16 2.76 -0.43
CA LEU A 105 1.98 3.63 -1.60
C LEU A 105 0.76 4.56 -1.47
N ALA A 106 0.06 4.51 -0.33
CA ALA A 106 -1.09 5.36 -0.08
C ALA A 106 -0.71 6.85 -0.15
N GLY A 107 -1.55 7.65 -0.83
CA GLY A 107 -1.32 9.08 -1.00
C GLY A 107 -0.23 9.46 -2.01
N LEU A 108 0.40 8.51 -2.69
CA LEU A 108 1.26 8.83 -3.83
C LEU A 108 0.43 9.34 -5.01
N PRO A 109 0.99 10.24 -5.85
CA PRO A 109 0.29 10.73 -7.02
C PRO A 109 0.06 9.60 -8.04
N ALA A 110 -1.01 9.70 -8.83
CA ALA A 110 -1.40 8.70 -9.81
C ALA A 110 -0.26 8.37 -10.82
N CYS A 111 0.56 9.37 -11.20
CA CYS A 111 1.71 9.17 -12.08
C CYS A 111 2.75 8.20 -11.49
N ALA A 112 2.96 8.20 -10.18
CA ALA A 112 3.90 7.28 -9.51
C ALA A 112 3.37 5.84 -9.52
N ILE A 113 2.05 5.65 -9.38
CA ILE A 113 1.39 4.33 -9.34
C ILE A 113 1.14 3.77 -10.74
N LYS A 114 1.09 4.63 -11.77
CA LYS A 114 0.82 4.26 -13.17
C LYS A 114 1.62 3.06 -13.68
N PRO A 115 2.93 2.90 -13.39
CA PRO A 115 3.68 1.72 -13.82
C PRO A 115 3.09 0.40 -13.31
N LEU A 116 2.57 0.35 -12.09
CA LEU A 116 1.95 -0.84 -11.50
C LEU A 116 0.58 -1.11 -12.16
N GLN A 117 -0.20 -0.07 -12.44
CA GLN A 117 -1.47 -0.21 -13.16
C GLN A 117 -1.25 -0.77 -14.58
N LEU A 118 -0.19 -0.34 -15.29
CA LEU A 118 0.16 -0.88 -16.60
C LEU A 118 0.52 -2.37 -16.54
N ILE A 119 1.17 -2.82 -15.47
CA ILE A 119 1.44 -4.24 -15.21
C ILE A 119 0.12 -5.01 -15.03
N GLN A 120 -0.77 -4.51 -14.18
CA GLN A 120 -2.08 -5.15 -13.95
C GLN A 120 -2.90 -5.24 -15.24
N ASN A 121 -2.87 -4.18 -16.07
CA ASN A 121 -3.55 -4.15 -17.35
C ASN A 121 -3.00 -5.22 -18.32
N ALA A 122 -1.67 -5.37 -18.36
CA ALA A 122 -1.03 -6.41 -19.17
C ALA A 122 -1.36 -7.81 -18.64
N ALA A 123 -1.41 -7.99 -17.33
CA ALA A 123 -1.80 -9.23 -16.67
C ALA A 123 -3.24 -9.63 -17.03
N ALA A 124 -4.20 -8.70 -16.95
CA ALA A 124 -5.60 -8.97 -17.32
C ALA A 124 -5.73 -9.39 -18.78
N ARG A 125 -5.07 -8.69 -19.71
CA ARG A 125 -5.08 -9.09 -21.13
C ARG A 125 -4.47 -10.47 -21.36
N LEU A 126 -3.43 -10.81 -20.60
CA LEU A 126 -2.77 -12.11 -20.73
C LEU A 126 -3.67 -13.26 -20.23
N VAL A 127 -4.48 -13.05 -19.17
CA VAL A 127 -5.49 -14.04 -18.73
C VAL A 127 -6.44 -14.40 -19.87
N PHE A 128 -6.95 -13.40 -20.59
CA PHE A 128 -7.90 -13.60 -21.70
C PHE A 128 -7.24 -13.83 -23.07
N ASN A 129 -5.90 -13.89 -23.11
CA ASN A 129 -5.12 -14.00 -24.36
C ASN A 129 -5.48 -12.93 -25.40
N LEU A 130 -5.68 -11.69 -24.96
CA LEU A 130 -6.09 -10.57 -25.81
C LEU A 130 -4.91 -9.68 -26.19
N PRO A 131 -5.02 -8.96 -27.34
CA PRO A 131 -3.98 -8.05 -27.82
C PRO A 131 -3.76 -6.84 -26.88
N LYS A 132 -2.59 -6.19 -27.04
CA LYS A 132 -2.14 -5.05 -26.22
C LYS A 132 -3.14 -3.89 -26.16
N PHE A 133 -3.90 -3.68 -27.20
CA PHE A 133 -4.82 -2.54 -27.34
C PHE A 133 -6.25 -2.81 -26.85
N SER A 134 -6.55 -4.04 -26.38
CA SER A 134 -7.88 -4.36 -25.85
C SER A 134 -8.20 -3.50 -24.61
N HIS A 135 -9.46 -3.05 -24.52
CA HIS A 135 -9.96 -2.32 -23.36
C HIS A 135 -9.86 -3.17 -22.10
N VAL A 136 -9.39 -2.56 -20.99
CA VAL A 136 -9.05 -3.31 -19.78
C VAL A 136 -10.18 -3.31 -18.76
N THR A 137 -10.99 -2.25 -18.68
CA THR A 137 -12.06 -2.13 -17.68
C THR A 137 -13.00 -3.33 -17.66
N PRO A 138 -13.50 -3.83 -18.81
CA PRO A 138 -14.33 -5.03 -18.84
C PRO A 138 -13.60 -6.28 -18.32
N LEU A 139 -12.30 -6.39 -18.60
CA LEU A 139 -11.48 -7.52 -18.16
C LEU A 139 -11.29 -7.52 -16.64
N LEU A 140 -11.01 -6.34 -16.05
CA LEU A 140 -10.89 -6.20 -14.60
C LEU A 140 -12.23 -6.52 -13.91
N ARG A 141 -13.35 -6.10 -14.50
CA ARG A 141 -14.70 -6.45 -14.01
C ARG A 141 -14.93 -7.96 -14.00
N SER A 142 -14.67 -8.62 -15.11
CA SER A 142 -14.81 -10.08 -15.25
C SER A 142 -13.93 -10.87 -14.29
N LEU A 143 -12.70 -10.39 -14.04
CA LEU A 143 -11.76 -10.99 -13.09
C LEU A 143 -12.05 -10.62 -11.62
N HIS A 144 -12.99 -9.72 -11.36
CA HIS A 144 -13.23 -9.12 -10.04
C HIS A 144 -11.96 -8.50 -9.43
N TRP A 145 -11.12 -7.89 -10.26
CA TRP A 145 -9.88 -7.24 -9.86
C TRP A 145 -10.09 -5.73 -9.69
N LEU A 146 -9.90 -5.26 -8.48
CA LEU A 146 -9.81 -3.83 -8.20
C LEU A 146 -8.57 -3.24 -8.90
N PRO A 147 -8.63 -2.02 -9.48
CA PRO A 147 -7.45 -1.29 -9.96
C PRO A 147 -6.43 -1.09 -8.84
N VAL A 148 -5.15 -0.87 -9.20
CA VAL A 148 -4.05 -0.76 -8.22
C VAL A 148 -4.34 0.29 -7.15
N GLU A 149 -4.84 1.46 -7.52
CA GLU A 149 -5.20 2.51 -6.56
C GLU A 149 -6.28 2.04 -5.57
N ALA A 150 -7.33 1.40 -6.08
CA ALA A 150 -8.38 0.84 -5.24
C ALA A 150 -7.88 -0.29 -4.32
N ARG A 151 -6.89 -1.09 -4.76
CA ARG A 151 -6.22 -2.11 -3.93
C ARG A 151 -5.43 -1.48 -2.79
N ILE A 152 -4.71 -0.40 -3.06
CA ILE A 152 -3.99 0.37 -2.03
C ILE A 152 -4.98 0.89 -1.00
N ARG A 153 -6.06 1.51 -1.45
CA ARG A 153 -7.11 2.03 -0.57
C ARG A 153 -7.80 0.90 0.22
N TYR A 154 -8.12 -0.21 -0.43
CA TYR A 154 -8.68 -1.39 0.22
C TYR A 154 -7.81 -1.88 1.38
N LYS A 155 -6.51 -2.08 1.13
CA LYS A 155 -5.55 -2.55 2.15
C LYS A 155 -5.44 -1.54 3.30
N THR A 156 -5.34 -0.26 3.00
CA THR A 156 -5.28 0.81 4.00
C THR A 156 -6.54 0.86 4.86
N MET A 157 -7.72 0.67 4.26
CA MET A 157 -8.98 0.63 5.01
C MET A 157 -9.12 -0.62 5.88
N VAL A 158 -8.59 -1.76 5.45
CA VAL A 158 -8.52 -2.98 6.28
C VAL A 158 -7.62 -2.76 7.50
N LEU A 159 -6.49 -2.07 7.35
CA LEU A 159 -5.62 -1.71 8.47
C LEU A 159 -6.32 -0.70 9.41
N ALA A 160 -7.00 0.29 8.87
CA ALA A 160 -7.78 1.25 9.64
C ALA A 160 -8.90 0.57 10.44
N TYR A 161 -9.60 -0.39 9.84
CA TYR A 161 -10.60 -1.21 10.54
C TYR A 161 -9.98 -1.94 11.74
N GLY A 162 -8.83 -2.59 11.54
CA GLY A 162 -8.10 -3.24 12.62
C GLY A 162 -7.70 -2.27 13.76
N ALA A 163 -7.28 -1.05 13.41
CA ALA A 163 -6.95 -0.02 14.40
C ALA A 163 -8.18 0.45 15.19
N VAL A 164 -9.31 0.64 14.52
CA VAL A 164 -10.58 1.05 15.15
C VAL A 164 -11.14 -0.04 16.07
N ARG A 165 -11.01 -1.32 15.67
CA ARG A 165 -11.52 -2.47 16.43
C ARG A 165 -10.53 -3.02 17.47
N GLY A 166 -9.36 -2.41 17.64
CA GLY A 166 -8.37 -2.84 18.63
C GLY A 166 -7.62 -4.13 18.28
N THR A 167 -7.76 -4.64 17.04
CA THR A 167 -7.08 -5.86 16.58
C THR A 167 -5.73 -5.60 15.91
N ALA A 168 -5.43 -4.34 15.59
CA ALA A 168 -4.14 -3.92 15.06
C ALA A 168 -3.12 -3.72 16.21
N PRO A 169 -1.79 -3.69 15.93
CA PRO A 169 -0.79 -3.32 16.90
C PRO A 169 -1.04 -1.94 17.53
N GLN A 170 -0.67 -1.76 18.81
CA GLN A 170 -0.93 -0.54 19.56
C GLN A 170 -0.45 0.75 18.88
N TYR A 171 0.71 0.70 18.20
CA TYR A 171 1.24 1.86 17.50
C TYR A 171 0.35 2.33 16.33
N LEU A 172 -0.39 1.42 15.68
CA LEU A 172 -1.38 1.79 14.66
C LEU A 172 -2.68 2.30 15.28
N GLN A 173 -3.12 1.69 16.40
CA GLN A 173 -4.31 2.14 17.11
C GLN A 173 -4.13 3.59 17.62
N ALA A 174 -2.94 3.95 18.12
CA ALA A 174 -2.62 5.28 18.57
C ALA A 174 -2.73 6.39 17.50
N LEU A 175 -2.63 6.00 16.21
CA LEU A 175 -2.74 6.93 15.07
C LEU A 175 -4.18 7.24 14.67
N ILE A 176 -5.15 6.44 15.10
CA ILE A 176 -6.55 6.57 14.73
C ILE A 176 -7.36 6.95 15.97
N ARG A 177 -8.14 8.02 15.87
CA ARG A 177 -9.01 8.47 16.95
C ARG A 177 -10.46 8.49 16.52
N PRO A 178 -11.38 7.89 17.28
CA PRO A 178 -12.82 8.07 17.05
C PRO A 178 -13.19 9.55 17.12
N TYR A 179 -14.10 9.97 16.29
CA TYR A 179 -14.67 11.30 16.37
C TYR A 179 -15.67 11.36 17.53
N THR A 180 -15.35 12.14 18.55
CA THR A 180 -16.24 12.40 19.70
C THR A 180 -16.91 13.74 19.49
N GLN A 181 -18.23 13.75 19.48
CA GLN A 181 -19.01 14.99 19.39
C GLN A 181 -19.08 15.65 20.78
N THR A 182 -19.02 16.98 20.81
CA THR A 182 -19.17 17.77 22.03
C THR A 182 -20.64 17.86 22.50
N ARG A 183 -21.59 17.54 21.61
CA ARG A 183 -23.05 17.50 21.90
C ARG A 183 -23.63 16.17 21.43
N ALA A 184 -24.60 15.62 22.18
CA ALA A 184 -25.34 14.41 21.77
C ALA A 184 -26.24 14.73 20.58
N LEU A 185 -25.81 14.41 19.37
CA LEU A 185 -26.59 14.51 18.14
C LEU A 185 -26.99 13.11 17.67
N ARG A 186 -28.04 13.02 16.85
CA ARG A 186 -28.48 11.75 16.25
C ARG A 186 -27.36 11.03 15.43
N SER A 187 -26.36 11.79 14.97
CA SER A 187 -25.18 11.28 14.25
C SER A 187 -24.04 10.79 15.15
N SER A 188 -24.19 10.79 16.48
CA SER A 188 -23.15 10.37 17.44
C SER A 188 -22.69 8.92 17.24
N THR A 189 -23.57 8.05 16.70
CA THR A 189 -23.28 6.63 16.43
C THR A 189 -22.73 6.36 15.02
N SER A 190 -22.33 7.39 14.29
CA SER A 190 -21.96 7.27 12.86
C SER A 190 -20.64 6.55 12.57
N GLY A 191 -19.87 6.18 13.62
CA GLY A 191 -18.57 5.50 13.47
C GLY A 191 -17.53 6.30 12.68
N LEU A 192 -17.60 7.64 12.74
CA LEU A 192 -16.64 8.53 12.09
C LEU A 192 -15.32 8.59 12.84
N LEU A 193 -14.25 8.92 12.14
CA LEU A 193 -12.93 9.15 12.68
C LEU A 193 -12.58 10.64 12.67
N ALA A 194 -11.83 11.06 13.70
CA ALA A 194 -11.34 12.42 13.78
C ALA A 194 -10.27 12.66 12.73
N SER A 195 -10.46 13.68 11.89
CA SER A 195 -9.43 14.13 10.96
C SER A 195 -8.39 14.96 11.69
N LEU A 196 -7.10 14.63 11.49
CA LEU A 196 -6.03 15.45 12.04
C LEU A 196 -6.03 16.83 11.36
N PRO A 197 -6.00 17.93 12.13
CA PRO A 197 -5.80 19.25 11.55
C PRO A 197 -4.42 19.29 10.88
N LEU A 198 -4.38 19.56 9.58
CA LEU A 198 -3.12 19.76 8.86
C LEU A 198 -2.45 21.02 9.41
N ARG A 199 -1.25 20.89 9.98
CA ARG A 199 -0.48 22.04 10.49
C ARG A 199 -0.15 22.98 9.34
N LYS A 200 -0.43 24.29 9.52
CA LYS A 200 -0.24 25.34 8.50
C LYS A 200 1.21 25.46 7.98
N TYR A 201 2.20 25.03 8.78
CA TYR A 201 3.64 25.26 8.52
C TYR A 201 4.42 24.02 8.05
N SER A 202 3.77 22.87 7.89
CA SER A 202 4.42 21.66 7.37
C SER A 202 4.04 21.44 5.92
N SER A 203 4.93 20.82 5.15
CA SER A 203 4.66 20.44 3.75
C SER A 203 3.34 19.66 3.67
N ARG A 204 2.28 20.29 3.14
CA ARG A 204 0.96 19.67 2.95
C ARG A 204 1.07 18.33 2.20
N SER A 205 2.03 18.24 1.28
CA SER A 205 2.29 17.03 0.51
C SER A 205 2.75 15.85 1.34
N ALA A 206 3.64 16.04 2.32
CA ALA A 206 4.12 14.95 3.18
C ALA A 206 3.06 14.52 4.20
N GLN A 207 2.39 15.48 4.84
CA GLN A 207 1.35 15.18 5.85
C GLN A 207 0.14 14.48 5.26
N SER A 208 -0.26 14.83 4.02
CA SER A 208 -1.40 14.21 3.35
C SER A 208 -1.19 12.72 3.03
N LYS A 209 0.06 12.24 3.05
CA LYS A 209 0.41 10.82 2.80
C LYS A 209 0.43 9.98 4.08
N LEU A 210 0.41 10.62 5.26
CA LEU A 210 0.44 9.89 6.52
C LEU A 210 -0.82 9.04 6.71
N PHE A 211 -0.66 7.82 7.22
CA PHE A 211 -1.78 6.93 7.54
C PHE A 211 -2.79 7.62 8.45
N ALA A 212 -2.34 8.33 9.48
CA ALA A 212 -3.17 9.07 10.42
C ALA A 212 -4.00 10.20 9.76
N ALA A 213 -3.61 10.69 8.60
CA ALA A 213 -4.36 11.71 7.85
C ALA A 213 -5.27 11.07 6.79
N LEU A 214 -4.74 10.11 6.02
CA LEU A 214 -5.46 9.47 4.90
C LEU A 214 -6.56 8.53 5.39
N ALA A 215 -6.28 7.74 6.43
CA ALA A 215 -7.23 6.73 6.89
C ALA A 215 -8.56 7.36 7.35
N PRO A 216 -8.60 8.43 8.19
CA PRO A 216 -9.85 9.10 8.52
C PRO A 216 -10.57 9.71 7.33
N GLN A 217 -9.83 10.32 6.37
CA GLN A 217 -10.43 10.91 5.17
C GLN A 217 -11.15 9.89 4.29
N TRP A 218 -10.52 8.73 4.08
CA TRP A 218 -11.11 7.66 3.28
C TRP A 218 -12.19 6.90 4.05
N TRP A 219 -11.97 6.67 5.35
CA TRP A 219 -12.93 6.02 6.24
C TRP A 219 -14.26 6.76 6.30
N ASN A 220 -14.21 8.08 6.49
CA ASN A 220 -15.43 8.91 6.62
C ASN A 220 -16.26 8.99 5.34
N LYS A 221 -15.67 8.63 4.19
CA LYS A 221 -16.37 8.49 2.91
C LYS A 221 -17.02 7.12 2.71
N LEU A 222 -16.70 6.12 3.54
CA LEU A 222 -17.31 4.80 3.43
C LEU A 222 -18.81 4.84 3.80
N PRO A 223 -19.62 3.95 3.19
CA PRO A 223 -21.01 3.76 3.61
C PRO A 223 -21.10 3.43 5.10
N HIS A 224 -22.22 3.79 5.73
CA HIS A 224 -22.48 3.54 7.14
C HIS A 224 -22.30 2.05 7.49
N ASP A 225 -22.88 1.15 6.70
CA ASP A 225 -22.83 -0.30 6.92
C ASP A 225 -21.40 -0.87 6.91
N ALA A 226 -20.50 -0.26 6.13
CA ALA A 226 -19.10 -0.63 6.17
C ALA A 226 -18.42 -0.15 7.46
N ARG A 227 -18.65 1.10 7.88
CA ARG A 227 -18.02 1.67 9.09
C ARG A 227 -18.49 1.01 10.39
N THR A 228 -19.73 0.53 10.43
CA THR A 228 -20.34 -0.12 11.60
C THR A 228 -20.22 -1.64 11.58
N ALA A 229 -19.60 -2.22 10.55
CA ALA A 229 -19.41 -3.67 10.43
C ALA A 229 -18.78 -4.27 11.69
N GLU A 230 -19.38 -5.32 12.24
CA GLU A 230 -18.95 -5.95 13.49
C GLU A 230 -17.71 -6.84 13.30
N SER A 231 -17.57 -7.47 12.13
CA SER A 231 -16.44 -8.36 11.82
C SER A 231 -15.64 -7.87 10.63
N ILE A 232 -14.35 -8.25 10.61
CA ILE A 232 -13.45 -7.97 9.48
C ILE A 232 -13.97 -8.60 8.17
N THR A 233 -14.62 -9.74 8.26
CA THR A 233 -15.22 -10.43 7.11
C THR A 233 -16.37 -9.63 6.54
N THR A 234 -17.29 -9.14 7.40
CA THR A 234 -18.40 -8.27 7.01
C THR A 234 -17.90 -6.95 6.44
N PHE A 235 -16.90 -6.34 7.09
CA PHE A 235 -16.27 -5.12 6.59
C PHE A 235 -15.71 -5.30 5.18
N ARG A 236 -14.94 -6.36 4.93
CA ARG A 236 -14.37 -6.67 3.60
C ARG A 236 -15.47 -6.91 2.55
N ARG A 237 -16.56 -7.57 2.95
CA ARG A 237 -17.71 -7.84 2.08
C ARG A 237 -18.43 -6.55 1.64
N HIS A 238 -18.48 -5.52 2.48
CA HIS A 238 -19.04 -4.21 2.13
C HIS A 238 -18.04 -3.32 1.39
N LEU A 239 -16.78 -3.34 1.82
CA LEU A 239 -15.73 -2.49 1.27
C LEU A 239 -15.40 -2.79 -0.20
N LYS A 240 -15.24 -4.08 -0.54
CA LYS A 240 -14.82 -4.46 -1.91
C LYS A 240 -15.84 -4.05 -2.98
N PRO A 241 -17.16 -4.32 -2.84
CA PRO A 241 -18.16 -3.84 -3.80
C PRO A 241 -18.23 -2.32 -3.88
N HIS A 242 -18.14 -1.62 -2.75
CA HIS A 242 -18.13 -0.15 -2.74
C HIS A 242 -16.98 0.42 -3.59
N LEU A 243 -15.75 -0.08 -3.38
CA LEU A 243 -14.61 0.35 -4.19
C LEU A 243 -14.73 -0.11 -5.66
N PHE A 244 -15.33 -1.27 -5.89
CA PHE A 244 -15.55 -1.77 -7.24
C PHE A 244 -16.49 -0.84 -8.02
N LYS A 245 -17.58 -0.39 -7.39
CA LYS A 245 -18.49 0.58 -7.95
C LYS A 245 -17.82 1.93 -8.20
N GLU A 246 -17.05 2.44 -7.21
CA GLU A 246 -16.40 3.76 -7.31
C GLU A 246 -15.35 3.84 -8.45
N TYR A 247 -14.64 2.73 -8.73
CA TYR A 247 -13.48 2.75 -9.65
C TYR A 247 -13.75 2.10 -11.01
N LEU A 248 -14.78 1.29 -11.16
CA LEU A 248 -15.03 0.51 -12.38
C LEU A 248 -16.44 0.71 -12.97
N GLU A 249 -17.35 1.31 -12.26
CA GLU A 249 -18.68 1.73 -12.75
C GLU A 249 -18.72 3.24 -12.99
#